data_5e1c533114894180a60b89357efed794
#
_entry.id   5e1c533114894180a60b89357efed794
#
_cell.length_a   1.000
_cell.length_b   1.000
_cell.length_c   1.000
_cell.angle_alpha   90.00
_cell.angle_beta   90.00
_cell.angle_gamma   90.00
#
_symmetry.space_group_name_H-M   'P 1'
#
loop_
_entity.id
_entity.type
_entity.pdbx_description
1 polymer ?
#
loop_
_entity_poly.entity_id
_entity_poly.type
_entity_poly.pdbx_seq_one_letter_code
_entity_poly.pdbx_strand_id
1 'polypeptide(L)'
;YAAFHDEGHHPHVHIMAWSVKPGQAHLDRDGIRHMKSQLTNDIFQQELLHVYEQKSISRDELVKETRKVMLELSRQMRDTICEHTQEEQMIWKLSRQLGAVKGKKFYGYLPRPLKRQVDEIVDQLEQIPIVNECYQKWWELQCQVNEFYSGKKQQRPPLSKQKEFRAIRNAVIREAEKIRLGKITFEDEKMEERGEWVDNWEVSYECLRLRARIED
;
A
#
# COMPACT_ATOMS: atom_id res chain seq x y z
N TYR A 1 -30.39 -0.04 26.70
CA TYR A 1 -30.13 0.81 27.85
C TYR A 1 -28.65 1.20 27.83
N ALA A 2 -28.35 2.48 28.02
CA ALA A 2 -26.98 2.99 28.08
C ALA A 2 -26.81 3.90 29.29
N ALA A 3 -25.68 3.81 29.98
CA ALA A 3 -25.28 4.68 31.09
C ALA A 3 -23.88 5.23 30.80
N PHE A 4 -23.76 6.56 30.82
CA PHE A 4 -22.48 7.24 30.69
C PHE A 4 -21.85 7.43 32.07
N HIS A 5 -20.59 7.08 32.20
CA HIS A 5 -19.77 7.28 33.39
C HIS A 5 -18.61 8.22 33.02
N ASP A 6 -18.56 9.34 33.73
CA ASP A 6 -17.48 10.32 33.61
C ASP A 6 -16.59 10.23 34.87
N GLU A 7 -15.78 9.19 34.94
CA GLU A 7 -14.80 9.00 36.04
C GLU A 7 -13.43 9.50 35.57
N GLY A 8 -13.21 10.81 35.75
CA GLY A 8 -11.90 11.47 35.68
C GLY A 8 -11.09 11.24 34.41
N HIS A 9 -10.32 10.17 34.32
CA HIS A 9 -9.42 9.91 33.18
C HIS A 9 -9.92 8.89 32.16
N HIS A 10 -11.10 8.28 32.39
CA HIS A 10 -11.63 7.22 31.53
C HIS A 10 -13.15 7.36 31.34
N PRO A 11 -13.62 8.39 30.60
CA PRO A 11 -15.02 8.47 30.26
C PRO A 11 -15.43 7.25 29.44
N HIS A 12 -16.50 6.55 29.87
CA HIS A 12 -16.95 5.34 29.19
C HIS A 12 -18.47 5.18 29.29
N VAL A 13 -19.01 4.38 28.39
CA VAL A 13 -20.44 4.07 28.33
C VAL A 13 -20.65 2.58 28.53
N HIS A 14 -21.47 2.24 29.51
CA HIS A 14 -22.00 0.90 29.68
C HIS A 14 -23.26 0.75 28.83
N ILE A 15 -23.27 -0.26 27.95
CA ILE A 15 -24.42 -0.57 27.10
C ILE A 15 -24.93 -1.96 27.46
N MET A 16 -26.22 -2.05 27.75
CA MET A 16 -26.92 -3.31 27.92
C MET A 16 -27.89 -3.48 26.75
N ALA A 17 -27.69 -4.53 25.97
CA ALA A 17 -28.56 -4.87 24.85
C ALA A 17 -29.01 -6.33 24.97
N TRP A 18 -30.25 -6.59 24.56
CA TRP A 18 -30.82 -7.95 24.54
C TRP A 18 -31.62 -8.17 23.25
N SER A 19 -31.71 -9.40 22.83
CA SER A 19 -32.50 -9.76 21.66
C SER A 19 -33.97 -9.98 22.05
N VAL A 20 -34.87 -9.45 21.25
CA VAL A 20 -36.32 -9.71 21.36
C VAL A 20 -36.74 -11.02 20.68
N LYS A 21 -35.85 -11.63 19.91
CA LYS A 21 -36.07 -12.91 19.20
C LYS A 21 -35.19 -14.00 19.78
N PRO A 22 -35.73 -15.20 20.09
CA PRO A 22 -34.91 -16.31 20.55
C PRO A 22 -33.80 -16.67 19.56
N GLY A 23 -32.61 -16.98 20.06
CA GLY A 23 -31.47 -17.40 19.25
C GLY A 23 -30.64 -16.30 18.56
N GLN A 24 -31.05 -15.02 18.66
CA GLN A 24 -30.31 -13.90 18.05
C GLN A 24 -29.32 -13.17 19.00
N ALA A 25 -29.22 -13.64 20.25
CA ALA A 25 -28.37 -12.98 21.25
C ALA A 25 -26.89 -13.40 21.23
N HIS A 26 -26.51 -14.30 20.33
CA HIS A 26 -25.11 -14.75 20.25
C HIS A 26 -24.26 -13.72 19.51
N LEU A 27 -23.26 -13.18 20.22
CA LEU A 27 -22.27 -12.26 19.66
C LEU A 27 -20.92 -12.97 19.64
N ASP A 28 -20.47 -13.33 18.43
CA ASP A 28 -19.16 -13.92 18.23
C ASP A 28 -18.06 -12.85 18.15
N ARG A 29 -16.80 -13.29 18.02
CA ARG A 29 -15.64 -12.36 17.93
C ARG A 29 -15.71 -11.46 16.69
N ASP A 30 -16.27 -11.96 15.61
CA ASP A 30 -16.39 -11.19 14.37
C ASP A 30 -17.50 -10.16 14.46
N GLY A 31 -18.60 -10.48 15.11
CA GLY A 31 -19.67 -9.54 15.44
C GLY A 31 -19.17 -8.39 16.33
N ILE A 32 -18.39 -8.71 17.38
CA ILE A 32 -17.77 -7.68 18.24
C ILE A 32 -16.82 -6.78 17.43
N ARG A 33 -15.99 -7.38 16.54
CA ARG A 33 -15.07 -6.62 15.69
C ARG A 33 -15.84 -5.70 14.74
N HIS A 34 -16.91 -6.21 14.15
CA HIS A 34 -17.76 -5.43 13.26
C HIS A 34 -18.42 -4.25 13.98
N MET A 35 -18.99 -4.46 15.16
CA MET A 35 -19.57 -3.40 16.00
C MET A 35 -18.54 -2.32 16.35
N LYS A 36 -17.34 -2.73 16.77
CA LYS A 36 -16.23 -1.78 17.05
C LYS A 36 -15.86 -0.96 15.81
N SER A 37 -15.75 -1.61 14.67
CA SER A 37 -15.43 -0.93 13.41
C SER A 37 -16.53 0.06 13.01
N GLN A 38 -17.80 -0.31 13.14
CA GLN A 38 -18.91 0.61 12.86
C GLN A 38 -18.90 1.81 13.80
N LEU A 39 -18.77 1.57 15.10
CA LEU A 39 -18.73 2.65 16.10
C LEU A 39 -17.56 3.60 15.87
N THR A 40 -16.37 3.06 15.57
CA THR A 40 -15.18 3.87 15.24
C THR A 40 -15.44 4.73 14.01
N ASN A 41 -16.01 4.15 12.95
CA ASN A 41 -16.32 4.89 11.73
C ASN A 41 -17.36 5.99 11.95
N ASP A 42 -18.37 5.75 12.82
CA ASP A 42 -19.43 6.71 13.07
C ASP A 42 -18.95 7.87 13.99
N ILE A 43 -18.11 7.57 14.98
CA ILE A 43 -17.57 8.59 15.92
C ILE A 43 -16.47 9.44 15.27
N PHE A 44 -15.53 8.80 14.55
CA PHE A 44 -14.33 9.44 14.02
C PHE A 44 -14.37 9.60 12.49
N GLN A 45 -15.57 9.79 11.93
CA GLN A 45 -15.77 9.79 10.48
C GLN A 45 -14.93 10.86 9.78
N GLN A 46 -14.91 12.09 10.31
CA GLN A 46 -14.17 13.19 9.70
C GLN A 46 -12.66 13.02 9.82
N GLU A 47 -12.20 12.64 11.01
CA GLU A 47 -10.79 12.40 11.29
C GLU A 47 -10.26 11.23 10.46
N LEU A 48 -11.02 10.14 10.38
CA LEU A 48 -10.66 8.99 9.54
C LEU A 48 -10.61 9.37 8.06
N LEU A 49 -11.58 10.14 7.56
CA LEU A 49 -11.58 10.61 6.17
C LEU A 49 -10.31 11.41 5.87
N HIS A 50 -9.96 12.36 6.76
CA HIS A 50 -8.75 13.17 6.60
C HIS A 50 -7.48 12.30 6.57
N VAL A 51 -7.34 11.35 7.52
CA VAL A 51 -6.17 10.44 7.56
C VAL A 51 -6.11 9.54 6.33
N TYR A 52 -7.23 9.03 5.84
CA TYR A 52 -7.27 8.22 4.61
C TYR A 52 -6.89 9.04 3.36
N GLU A 53 -7.31 10.30 3.27
CA GLU A 53 -6.91 11.19 2.18
C GLU A 53 -5.40 11.44 2.20
N GLN A 54 -4.83 11.79 3.36
CA GLN A 54 -3.38 11.96 3.51
C GLN A 54 -2.61 10.67 3.21
N LYS A 55 -3.10 9.53 3.66
CA LYS A 55 -2.51 8.23 3.37
C LYS A 55 -2.53 7.91 1.88
N SER A 56 -3.60 8.27 1.17
CA SER A 56 -3.71 8.10 -0.29
C SER A 56 -2.67 8.95 -1.02
N ILE A 57 -2.54 10.22 -0.65
CA ILE A 57 -1.54 11.14 -1.21
C ILE A 57 -0.12 10.59 -0.96
N SER A 58 0.18 10.22 0.27
CA SER A 58 1.50 9.68 0.65
C SER A 58 1.83 8.37 -0.07
N ARG A 59 0.83 7.51 -0.32
CA ARG A 59 1.00 6.30 -1.13
C ARG A 59 1.38 6.64 -2.56
N ASP A 60 0.69 7.58 -3.17
CA ASP A 60 0.93 7.98 -4.56
C ASP A 60 2.30 8.65 -4.71
N GLU A 61 2.71 9.46 -3.71
CA GLU A 61 4.05 10.04 -3.64
C GLU A 61 5.13 8.94 -3.58
N LEU A 62 4.97 7.94 -2.70
CA LEU A 62 5.91 6.83 -2.59
C LEU A 62 6.03 6.05 -3.91
N VAL A 63 4.91 5.74 -4.56
CA VAL A 63 4.91 5.04 -5.86
C VAL A 63 5.62 5.88 -6.92
N LYS A 64 5.37 7.19 -6.96
CA LYS A 64 5.99 8.12 -7.91
C LYS A 64 7.51 8.22 -7.70
N GLU A 65 7.95 8.44 -6.46
CA GLU A 65 9.39 8.56 -6.17
C GLU A 65 10.13 7.23 -6.41
N THR A 66 9.53 6.10 -6.04
CA THR A 66 10.13 4.79 -6.33
C THR A 66 10.27 4.55 -7.85
N ARG A 67 9.30 4.99 -8.65
CA ARG A 67 9.40 4.91 -10.12
C ARG A 67 10.50 5.78 -10.68
N LYS A 68 10.67 7.02 -10.17
CA LYS A 68 11.79 7.89 -10.58
C LYS A 68 13.14 7.25 -10.30
N VAL A 69 13.31 6.67 -9.12
CA VAL A 69 14.53 5.95 -8.74
C VAL A 69 14.78 4.78 -9.69
N MET A 70 13.75 3.99 -10.02
CA MET A 70 13.86 2.89 -10.98
C MET A 70 14.26 3.36 -12.37
N LEU A 71 13.70 4.46 -12.85
CA LEU A 71 14.06 5.05 -14.15
C LEU A 71 15.50 5.52 -14.17
N GLU A 72 15.95 6.16 -13.10
CA GLU A 72 17.33 6.63 -12.98
C GLU A 72 18.32 5.46 -12.96
N LEU A 73 18.04 4.41 -12.18
CA LEU A 73 18.84 3.17 -12.20
C LEU A 73 18.89 2.55 -13.61
N SER A 74 17.77 2.52 -14.32
CA SER A 74 17.69 2.00 -15.67
C SER A 74 18.48 2.84 -16.68
N ARG A 75 18.60 4.17 -16.48
CA ARG A 75 19.44 5.07 -17.28
C ARG A 75 20.91 4.82 -17.01
N GLN A 76 21.31 4.74 -15.73
CA GLN A 76 22.69 4.47 -15.34
C GLN A 76 23.19 3.13 -15.88
N MET A 77 22.34 2.09 -15.88
CA MET A 77 22.67 0.78 -16.46
C MET A 77 22.96 0.84 -17.97
N ARG A 78 22.43 1.84 -18.69
CA ARG A 78 22.71 2.03 -20.12
C ARG A 78 24.02 2.76 -20.39
N ASP A 79 24.29 3.76 -19.56
CA ASP A 79 25.38 4.70 -19.78
C ASP A 79 26.71 4.16 -19.21
N THR A 80 26.66 3.20 -18.29
CA THR A 80 27.82 2.63 -17.61
C THR A 80 28.19 1.28 -18.21
N ILE A 81 29.38 1.23 -18.84
CA ILE A 81 29.92 -0.01 -19.44
C ILE A 81 30.63 -0.88 -18.39
N CYS A 82 30.97 -0.33 -17.23
CA CYS A 82 31.73 -1.02 -16.17
C CYS A 82 31.13 -0.79 -14.79
N GLU A 83 31.10 -1.86 -13.98
CA GLU A 83 30.70 -1.89 -12.55
C GLU A 83 29.24 -1.48 -12.27
N HIS A 84 28.33 -2.42 -12.50
CA HIS A 84 26.95 -2.30 -12.06
C HIS A 84 26.84 -2.42 -10.53
N THR A 85 26.03 -1.55 -9.92
CA THR A 85 25.66 -1.69 -8.50
C THR A 85 24.93 -3.00 -8.24
N GLN A 86 24.80 -3.38 -6.97
CA GLN A 86 24.10 -4.61 -6.61
C GLN A 86 22.65 -4.61 -7.10
N GLU A 87 21.98 -3.47 -6.99
CA GLU A 87 20.59 -3.26 -7.45
C GLU A 87 20.48 -3.43 -8.97
N GLU A 88 21.39 -2.85 -9.74
CA GLU A 88 21.43 -2.99 -11.19
C GLU A 88 21.64 -4.43 -11.62
N GLN A 89 22.55 -5.16 -10.97
CA GLN A 89 22.78 -6.59 -11.23
C GLN A 89 21.52 -7.42 -10.99
N MET A 90 20.77 -7.12 -9.92
CA MET A 90 19.53 -7.82 -9.60
C MET A 90 18.45 -7.56 -10.67
N ILE A 91 18.30 -6.31 -11.11
CA ILE A 91 17.35 -5.93 -12.17
C ILE A 91 17.73 -6.59 -13.50
N TRP A 92 19.03 -6.60 -13.84
CA TRP A 92 19.51 -7.24 -15.06
C TRP A 92 19.28 -8.77 -15.06
N LYS A 93 19.52 -9.44 -13.93
CA LYS A 93 19.22 -10.85 -13.75
C LYS A 93 17.72 -11.13 -13.91
N LEU A 94 16.86 -10.29 -13.32
CA LEU A 94 15.42 -10.39 -13.49
C LEU A 94 15.01 -10.22 -14.96
N SER A 95 15.56 -9.24 -15.67
CA SER A 95 15.27 -8.98 -17.08
C SER A 95 15.51 -10.20 -17.97
N ARG A 96 16.64 -10.89 -17.77
CA ARG A 96 16.96 -12.13 -18.50
C ARG A 96 15.99 -13.25 -18.19
N GLN A 97 15.64 -13.44 -16.93
CA GLN A 97 14.73 -14.52 -16.51
C GLN A 97 13.29 -14.28 -16.97
N LEU A 98 12.84 -13.02 -17.10
CA LEU A 98 11.53 -12.68 -17.65
C LEU A 98 11.39 -13.10 -19.12
N GLY A 99 12.50 -13.28 -19.84
CA GLY A 99 12.48 -13.82 -21.21
C GLY A 99 11.93 -15.24 -21.33
N ALA A 100 12.10 -16.06 -20.29
CA ALA A 100 11.61 -17.42 -20.24
C ALA A 100 10.13 -17.53 -19.82
N VAL A 101 9.53 -16.45 -19.31
CA VAL A 101 8.15 -16.44 -18.84
C VAL A 101 7.20 -16.25 -20.03
N LYS A 102 6.34 -17.25 -20.24
CA LYS A 102 5.27 -17.19 -21.22
C LYS A 102 4.01 -16.53 -20.62
N GLY A 103 3.39 -15.60 -21.33
CA GLY A 103 2.13 -14.96 -20.91
C GLY A 103 2.30 -13.60 -20.22
N LYS A 104 1.34 -13.25 -19.35
CA LYS A 104 1.27 -11.92 -18.71
C LYS A 104 2.37 -11.76 -17.66
N LYS A 105 3.19 -10.72 -17.80
CA LYS A 105 4.31 -10.40 -16.92
C LYS A 105 3.89 -9.38 -15.85
N PHE A 106 2.99 -9.80 -14.96
CA PHE A 106 2.58 -9.08 -13.76
C PHE A 106 2.91 -9.92 -12.53
N TYR A 107 3.17 -9.28 -11.41
CA TYR A 107 3.58 -9.94 -10.17
C TYR A 107 2.68 -11.13 -9.78
N GLY A 108 1.36 -11.01 -9.96
CA GLY A 108 0.41 -12.07 -9.63
C GLY A 108 0.64 -13.37 -10.42
N TYR A 109 1.11 -13.26 -11.67
CA TYR A 109 1.27 -14.38 -12.60
C TYR A 109 2.69 -14.95 -12.64
N LEU A 110 3.67 -14.32 -11.97
CA LEU A 110 5.04 -14.81 -11.96
C LEU A 110 5.19 -16.09 -11.13
N PRO A 111 6.13 -16.98 -11.51
CA PRO A 111 6.56 -18.11 -10.67
C PRO A 111 7.14 -17.64 -9.33
N ARG A 112 7.04 -18.49 -8.29
CA ARG A 112 7.53 -18.16 -6.93
C ARG A 112 8.99 -17.66 -6.88
N PRO A 113 9.96 -18.24 -7.61
CA PRO A 113 11.34 -17.75 -7.60
C PRO A 113 11.45 -16.31 -8.09
N LEU A 114 10.74 -15.96 -9.18
CA LEU A 114 10.74 -14.59 -9.72
C LEU A 114 10.03 -13.61 -8.79
N LYS A 115 8.95 -14.02 -8.11
CA LYS A 115 8.30 -13.20 -7.09
C LYS A 115 9.26 -12.83 -5.97
N ARG A 116 10.05 -13.79 -5.48
CA ARG A 116 11.07 -13.53 -4.45
C ARG A 116 12.10 -12.52 -4.93
N GLN A 117 12.57 -12.68 -6.15
CA GLN A 117 13.55 -11.75 -6.73
C GLN A 117 12.98 -10.33 -6.90
N VAL A 118 11.72 -10.20 -7.31
CA VAL A 118 11.04 -8.89 -7.35
C VAL A 118 10.90 -8.31 -5.94
N ASP A 119 10.51 -9.13 -4.95
CA ASP A 119 10.41 -8.70 -3.56
C ASP A 119 11.77 -8.23 -3.01
N GLU A 120 12.86 -8.96 -3.29
CA GLU A 120 14.22 -8.56 -2.92
C GLU A 120 14.63 -7.22 -3.54
N ILE A 121 14.32 -6.99 -4.82
CA ILE A 121 14.59 -5.69 -5.47
C ILE A 121 13.79 -4.58 -4.79
N VAL A 122 12.52 -4.78 -4.48
CA VAL A 122 11.68 -3.79 -3.79
C VAL A 122 12.22 -3.48 -2.39
N ASP A 123 12.71 -4.50 -1.66
CA ASP A 123 13.30 -4.30 -0.33
C ASP A 123 14.66 -3.58 -0.41
N GLN A 124 15.43 -3.74 -1.49
CA GLN A 124 16.63 -2.93 -1.74
C GLN A 124 16.27 -1.48 -2.09
N LEU A 125 15.24 -1.25 -2.91
CA LEU A 125 14.77 0.10 -3.20
C LEU A 125 14.29 0.83 -1.93
N GLU A 126 13.73 0.11 -0.95
CA GLU A 126 13.37 0.68 0.36
C GLU A 126 14.58 1.25 1.12
N GLN A 127 15.81 0.74 0.88
CA GLN A 127 17.01 1.26 1.53
C GLN A 127 17.44 2.63 0.99
N ILE A 128 16.94 3.03 -0.17
CA ILE A 128 17.24 4.34 -0.76
C ILE A 128 16.56 5.43 0.07
N PRO A 129 17.30 6.47 0.53
CA PRO A 129 16.79 7.43 1.51
C PRO A 129 15.44 8.04 1.15
N ILE A 130 15.25 8.50 -0.09
CA ILE A 130 13.99 9.12 -0.52
C ILE A 130 12.81 8.14 -0.48
N VAL A 131 13.02 6.87 -0.84
CA VAL A 131 11.99 5.83 -0.81
C VAL A 131 11.65 5.49 0.64
N ASN A 132 12.67 5.36 1.50
CA ASN A 132 12.49 5.06 2.92
C ASN A 132 11.70 6.18 3.63
N GLU A 133 12.03 7.45 3.37
CA GLU A 133 11.33 8.61 3.94
C GLU A 133 9.85 8.63 3.52
N CYS A 134 9.56 8.42 2.24
CA CYS A 134 8.18 8.34 1.74
C CYS A 134 7.44 7.15 2.36
N TYR A 135 8.09 6.00 2.51
CA TYR A 135 7.47 4.82 3.14
C TYR A 135 7.24 5.04 4.63
N GLN A 136 8.15 5.72 5.32
CA GLN A 136 7.99 6.07 6.73
C GLN A 136 6.78 6.99 6.95
N LYS A 137 6.62 8.05 6.16
CA LYS A 137 5.46 8.95 6.20
C LYS A 137 4.14 8.19 6.02
N TRP A 138 4.09 7.33 5.02
CA TRP A 138 2.90 6.51 4.78
C TRP A 138 2.63 5.55 5.95
N TRP A 139 3.67 4.94 6.53
CA TRP A 139 3.53 4.03 7.66
C TRP A 139 3.02 4.71 8.92
N GLU A 140 3.43 5.94 9.17
CA GLU A 140 2.92 6.76 10.28
C GLU A 140 1.42 6.99 10.16
N LEU A 141 0.93 7.33 8.96
CA LEU A 141 -0.50 7.46 8.69
C LEU A 141 -1.24 6.12 8.83
N GLN A 142 -0.62 5.01 8.41
CA GLN A 142 -1.17 3.67 8.64
C GLN A 142 -1.28 3.34 10.13
N CYS A 143 -0.30 3.74 10.94
CA CYS A 143 -0.36 3.59 12.39
C CYS A 143 -1.48 4.41 13.01
N GLN A 144 -1.68 5.65 12.57
CA GLN A 144 -2.82 6.48 13.02
C GLN A 144 -4.16 5.80 12.72
N VAL A 145 -4.36 5.28 11.51
CA VAL A 145 -5.57 4.50 11.19
C VAL A 145 -5.72 3.31 12.15
N ASN A 146 -4.64 2.56 12.40
CA ASN A 146 -4.69 1.41 13.30
C ASN A 146 -5.02 1.79 14.75
N GLU A 147 -4.60 2.95 15.22
CA GLU A 147 -4.90 3.46 16.57
C GLU A 147 -6.41 3.67 16.76
N PHE A 148 -7.12 4.18 15.76
CA PHE A 148 -8.58 4.31 15.82
C PHE A 148 -9.29 2.96 16.03
N TYR A 149 -8.77 1.86 15.45
CA TYR A 149 -9.44 0.56 15.49
C TYR A 149 -8.95 -0.38 16.58
N SER A 150 -7.69 -0.36 16.95
CA SER A 150 -7.12 -1.40 17.82
C SER A 150 -6.17 -0.93 18.91
N GLY A 151 -5.63 0.27 18.83
CA GLY A 151 -4.64 0.80 19.78
C GLY A 151 -3.34 -0.01 19.89
N LYS A 152 -3.15 -1.04 19.04
CA LYS A 152 -1.97 -1.89 19.07
C LYS A 152 -0.88 -1.34 18.15
N LYS A 153 0.30 -1.14 18.71
CA LYS A 153 1.49 -0.80 17.94
C LYS A 153 1.86 -1.98 17.03
N GLN A 154 1.99 -1.71 15.74
CA GLN A 154 2.46 -2.68 14.75
C GLN A 154 3.89 -2.34 14.34
N GLN A 155 4.69 -3.38 14.07
CA GLN A 155 6.00 -3.18 13.46
C GLN A 155 5.86 -2.92 11.97
N ARG A 156 6.67 -2.01 11.44
CA ARG A 156 6.73 -1.73 10.01
C ARG A 156 7.26 -2.96 9.26
N PRO A 157 6.45 -3.59 8.42
CA PRO A 157 6.92 -4.69 7.58
C PRO A 157 7.76 -4.15 6.41
N PRO A 158 8.58 -4.98 5.75
CA PRO A 158 9.26 -4.61 4.52
C PRO A 158 8.27 -4.15 3.44
N LEU A 159 8.70 -3.22 2.59
CA LEU A 159 7.87 -2.63 1.53
C LEU A 159 7.29 -3.70 0.58
N SER A 160 8.07 -4.75 0.29
CA SER A 160 7.64 -5.89 -0.53
C SER A 160 6.45 -6.66 0.04
N LYS A 161 6.24 -6.64 1.36
CA LYS A 161 5.15 -7.35 2.03
C LYS A 161 3.86 -6.56 2.10
N GLN A 162 3.90 -5.27 1.80
CA GLN A 162 2.71 -4.42 1.78
C GLN A 162 1.86 -4.68 0.54
N LYS A 163 0.60 -5.04 0.75
CA LYS A 163 -0.35 -5.31 -0.36
C LYS A 163 -0.64 -4.06 -1.17
N GLU A 164 -0.69 -2.90 -0.53
CA GLU A 164 -1.02 -1.61 -1.14
C GLU A 164 0.01 -1.16 -2.19
N PHE A 165 1.26 -1.64 -2.10
CA PHE A 165 2.33 -1.30 -3.04
C PHE A 165 2.55 -2.33 -4.16
N ARG A 166 1.48 -3.01 -4.60
CA ARG A 166 1.50 -3.88 -5.77
C ARG A 166 1.97 -3.14 -7.03
N ALA A 167 1.66 -1.85 -7.13
CA ALA A 167 2.08 -1.00 -8.23
C ALA A 167 3.61 -0.90 -8.34
N ILE A 168 4.34 -0.82 -7.22
CA ILE A 168 5.82 -0.80 -7.20
C ILE A 168 6.38 -2.12 -7.73
N ARG A 169 5.87 -3.27 -7.27
CA ARG A 169 6.30 -4.59 -7.77
C ARG A 169 6.08 -4.74 -9.28
N ASN A 170 4.96 -4.26 -9.78
CA ASN A 170 4.68 -4.27 -11.22
C ASN A 170 5.55 -3.26 -11.99
N ALA A 171 5.93 -2.13 -11.38
CA ALA A 171 6.86 -1.18 -11.98
C ALA A 171 8.25 -1.81 -12.16
N VAL A 172 8.78 -2.51 -11.14
CA VAL A 172 10.05 -3.25 -11.22
C VAL A 172 10.02 -4.26 -12.38
N ILE A 173 8.95 -5.04 -12.52
CA ILE A 173 8.81 -6.02 -13.60
C ILE A 173 8.78 -5.32 -14.96
N ARG A 174 8.07 -4.21 -15.08
CA ARG A 174 7.96 -3.43 -16.32
C ARG A 174 9.30 -2.86 -16.76
N GLU A 175 10.04 -2.27 -15.84
CA GLU A 175 11.36 -1.73 -16.14
C GLU A 175 12.37 -2.84 -16.52
N ALA A 176 12.37 -3.96 -15.80
CA ALA A 176 13.18 -5.11 -16.17
C ALA A 176 12.83 -5.65 -17.58
N GLU A 177 11.56 -5.62 -17.97
CA GLU A 177 11.12 -6.02 -19.31
C GLU A 177 11.52 -5.01 -20.38
N LYS A 178 11.45 -3.70 -20.11
CA LYS A 178 11.94 -2.65 -21.03
C LYS A 178 13.44 -2.83 -21.29
N ILE A 179 14.25 -3.06 -20.24
CA ILE A 179 15.69 -3.36 -20.36
C ILE A 179 15.91 -4.57 -21.27
N ARG A 180 15.15 -5.66 -21.08
CA ARG A 180 15.26 -6.88 -21.89
C ARG A 180 14.96 -6.62 -23.35
N LEU A 181 13.97 -5.77 -23.66
CA LEU A 181 13.53 -5.48 -25.03
C LEU A 181 14.37 -4.40 -25.70
N GLY A 182 15.28 -3.76 -24.99
CA GLY A 182 15.99 -2.59 -25.50
C GLY A 182 15.08 -1.38 -25.80
N LYS A 183 13.83 -1.42 -25.30
CA LYS A 183 12.82 -0.38 -25.52
C LYS A 183 12.89 0.60 -24.37
N ILE A 184 13.67 1.65 -24.53
CA ILE A 184 13.53 2.84 -23.69
C ILE A 184 13.41 4.00 -24.66
N THR A 185 12.18 4.39 -24.96
CA THR A 185 11.86 5.50 -25.83
C THR A 185 11.40 6.69 -25.00
N PHE A 186 11.74 7.90 -25.44
CA PHE A 186 11.30 9.17 -24.86
C PHE A 186 9.76 9.34 -24.83
N GLU A 187 9.03 8.54 -25.59
CA GLU A 187 7.55 8.55 -25.61
C GLU A 187 6.95 7.92 -24.34
N ASP A 188 7.63 6.95 -23.72
CA ASP A 188 7.20 6.34 -22.48
C ASP A 188 7.29 7.33 -21.30
N GLU A 189 8.21 8.31 -21.33
CA GLU A 189 8.34 9.36 -20.32
C GLU A 189 7.14 10.33 -20.32
N LYS A 190 6.61 10.68 -21.50
CA LYS A 190 5.46 11.57 -21.63
C LYS A 190 4.14 10.94 -21.20
N MET A 191 4.01 9.62 -21.24
CA MET A 191 2.83 8.91 -20.75
C MET A 191 2.83 8.79 -19.21
N GLU A 192 4.02 8.68 -18.58
CA GLU A 192 4.15 8.67 -17.11
C GLU A 192 3.89 10.04 -16.49
N GLU A 193 4.25 11.14 -17.15
CA GLU A 193 3.94 12.50 -16.72
C GLU A 193 2.42 12.83 -16.74
N ARG A 194 1.63 12.11 -17.53
CA ARG A 194 0.17 12.31 -17.61
C ARG A 194 -0.64 11.57 -16.53
N GLY A 195 0.00 10.82 -15.64
CA GLY A 195 -0.69 10.21 -14.50
C GLY A 195 -1.67 9.07 -14.84
N GLU A 196 -1.62 8.49 -16.02
CA GLU A 196 -2.61 7.52 -16.52
C GLU A 196 -2.50 6.10 -15.93
N TRP A 197 -1.62 5.87 -14.92
CA TRP A 197 -1.33 4.52 -14.41
C TRP A 197 -1.58 4.33 -12.91
N VAL A 198 -2.56 4.99 -12.37
CA VAL A 198 -2.98 4.73 -10.98
C VAL A 198 -4.09 3.69 -11.00
N ASP A 199 -3.76 2.44 -10.67
CA ASP A 199 -4.75 1.44 -10.25
C ASP A 199 -5.36 1.90 -8.91
N ASN A 200 -6.30 2.83 -8.99
CA ASN A 200 -6.78 3.71 -7.91
C ASN A 200 -8.01 3.14 -7.20
N TRP A 201 -8.30 1.83 -7.34
CA TRP A 201 -9.63 1.34 -6.97
C TRP A 201 -9.79 0.94 -5.49
N GLU A 202 -8.76 0.49 -4.78
CA GLU A 202 -8.93 0.00 -3.41
C GLU A 202 -9.02 1.09 -2.34
N VAL A 203 -8.19 2.13 -2.42
CA VAL A 203 -8.21 3.25 -1.45
C VAL A 203 -9.34 4.24 -1.75
N SER A 204 -9.67 4.40 -3.03
CA SER A 204 -10.81 5.18 -3.48
C SER A 204 -12.15 4.62 -2.93
N TYR A 205 -12.25 3.30 -2.72
CA TYR A 205 -13.48 2.67 -2.25
C TYR A 205 -13.79 3.00 -0.77
N GLU A 206 -12.80 3.00 0.12
CA GLU A 206 -13.01 3.39 1.52
C GLU A 206 -13.29 4.89 1.65
N CYS A 207 -12.54 5.74 0.94
CA CYS A 207 -12.81 7.18 0.89
C CYS A 207 -14.19 7.49 0.31
N LEU A 208 -14.58 6.85 -0.78
CA LEU A 208 -15.91 7.03 -1.39
C LEU A 208 -17.03 6.53 -0.46
N ARG A 209 -16.82 5.42 0.23
CA ARG A 209 -17.77 4.90 1.21
C ARG A 209 -17.96 5.81 2.42
N LEU A 210 -16.87 6.46 2.87
CA LEU A 210 -16.94 7.44 3.96
C LEU A 210 -17.58 8.75 3.49
N ARG A 211 -17.26 9.23 2.27
CA ARG A 211 -17.90 10.43 1.68
C ARG A 211 -19.40 10.26 1.46
N ALA A 212 -19.83 9.12 0.92
CA ALA A 212 -21.25 8.83 0.72
C ALA A 212 -22.08 8.83 2.02
N ARG A 213 -21.44 8.57 3.18
CA ARG A 213 -22.09 8.64 4.50
C ARG A 213 -22.15 10.06 5.07
N ILE A 214 -21.37 11.00 4.54
CA ILE A 214 -21.38 12.42 4.99
C ILE A 214 -22.48 13.20 4.25
N GLU A 215 -22.84 12.76 3.04
CA GLU A 215 -23.84 13.40 2.18
C GLU A 215 -25.26 12.93 2.44
N ASP A 216 -25.46 11.84 3.21
CA ASP A 216 -26.77 11.37 3.72
C ASP A 216 -27.02 11.85 5.17
#